data_52008e48120a0bbfb8d54194a6680658
#
_entry.id   52008e48120a0bbfb8d54194a6680658
#
_cell.length_a   1.000
_cell.length_b   1.000
_cell.length_c   1.000
_cell.angle_alpha   90.00
_cell.angle_beta   90.00
_cell.angle_gamma   90.00
#
_symmetry.space_group_name_H-M   'P 1'
#
loop_
_entity.id
_entity.type
_entity.pdbx_description
1 polymer ?
#
loop_
_entity_poly.entity_id
_entity_poly.type
_entity_poly.pdbx_seq_one_letter_code
_entity_poly.pdbx_strand_id
1 'polypeptide(L)' 'MKINLWYCESMKQWRWTLTDNSRPIIQQESGQQPFLRDAMNDVANTVEYMLKCKQSE' A
#
# COMPACT_ATOMS: atom_id res chain seq x y z
N MET A 1 -2.02 8.07 7.72
CA MET A 1 -1.72 7.08 6.66
C MET A 1 -2.04 7.68 5.31
N LYS A 2 -1.13 7.54 4.37
CA LYS A 2 -1.30 8.12 3.05
C LYS A 2 -1.13 7.03 2.00
N ILE A 3 -2.07 6.95 1.06
CA ILE A 3 -2.07 5.94 0.02
C ILE A 3 -2.09 6.62 -1.34
N ASN A 4 -1.18 6.21 -2.22
CA ASN A 4 -1.15 6.67 -3.60
C ASN A 4 -1.28 5.47 -4.52
N LEU A 5 -2.07 5.62 -5.58
CA LEU A 5 -2.29 4.57 -6.56
C LEU A 5 -2.35 5.21 -7.93
N TRP A 6 -1.56 4.69 -8.86
CA TRP A 6 -1.53 5.26 -10.21
C TRP A 6 -1.13 4.19 -11.21
N TYR A 7 -1.42 4.47 -12.49
CA TYR A 7 -1.06 3.56 -13.57
C TYR A 7 0.28 3.99 -14.18
N CYS A 8 1.21 3.05 -14.27
CA CYS A 8 2.52 3.30 -14.85
C CYS A 8 2.53 2.80 -16.29
N GLU A 9 2.54 3.71 -17.26
CA GLU A 9 2.45 3.35 -18.67
C GLU A 9 3.69 2.63 -19.16
N SER A 10 4.85 3.01 -18.66
CA SER A 10 6.09 2.39 -19.13
C SER A 10 6.18 0.93 -18.71
N MET A 11 5.60 0.56 -17.59
CA MET A 11 5.59 -0.82 -17.10
C MET A 11 4.27 -1.51 -17.38
N LYS A 12 3.26 -0.75 -17.79
CA LYS A 12 1.90 -1.25 -18.04
C LYS A 12 1.35 -1.95 -16.84
N GLN A 13 1.55 -1.34 -15.67
CA GLN A 13 1.10 -1.89 -14.40
C GLN A 13 0.58 -0.78 -13.51
N TRP A 14 -0.31 -1.16 -12.59
CA TRP A 14 -0.77 -0.27 -11.55
C TRP A 14 0.21 -0.33 -10.40
N ARG A 15 0.66 0.84 -9.96
CA ARG A 15 1.61 0.93 -8.86
C ARG A 15 0.97 1.66 -7.68
N TRP A 16 1.41 1.31 -6.50
CA TRP A 16 0.88 1.95 -5.31
C TRP A 16 1.97 2.12 -4.27
N THR A 17 1.79 3.13 -3.43
CA THR A 17 2.63 3.35 -2.27
C THR A 17 1.76 3.66 -1.08
N LEU A 18 2.25 3.29 0.09
CA LEU A 18 1.53 3.50 1.33
C LEU A 18 2.52 3.96 2.38
N THR A 19 2.19 5.03 3.07
CA THR A 19 3.05 5.61 4.10
C THR A 19 2.25 5.82 5.37
N ASP A 20 2.78 5.35 6.48
CA ASP A 20 2.15 5.52 7.79
C ASP A 20 3.07 6.37 8.66
N ASN A 21 2.62 7.59 8.95
CA ASN A 21 3.38 8.53 9.77
C ASN A 21 2.89 8.60 11.20
N SER A 22 1.97 7.73 11.58
CA SER A 22 1.35 7.81 12.90
C SER A 22 2.26 7.28 14.01
N ARG A 23 3.42 6.76 13.65
CA ARG A 23 4.36 6.18 14.60
C ARG A 23 5.66 6.97 14.59
N PRO A 24 6.49 6.84 15.65
CA PRO A 24 7.81 7.48 15.64
C PRO A 24 8.65 7.06 14.45
N ILE A 25 8.50 5.80 14.02
CA ILE A 25 9.20 5.29 12.85
C ILE A 25 8.23 5.27 11.68
N ILE A 26 8.61 5.92 10.58
CA ILE A 26 7.77 5.95 9.39
C ILE A 26 7.83 4.59 8.71
N GLN A 27 6.66 4.01 8.43
CA GLN A 27 6.55 2.75 7.72
C GLN A 27 6.08 3.03 6.30
N GLN A 28 6.75 2.41 5.34
CA GLN A 28 6.43 2.58 3.93
C GLN A 28 6.31 1.22 3.27
N GLU A 29 5.30 1.08 2.42
CA GLU A 29 5.09 -0.12 1.63
C GLU A 29 4.78 0.30 0.21
N SER A 30 5.11 -0.58 -0.73
CA SER A 30 4.81 -0.32 -2.13
C SER A 30 4.62 -1.64 -2.85
N GLY A 31 4.01 -1.56 -4.03
CA GLY A 31 3.81 -2.75 -4.83
C GLY A 31 3.34 -2.39 -6.21
N GLN A 32 3.14 -3.41 -7.03
CA GLN A 32 2.66 -3.21 -8.40
C GLN A 32 1.94 -4.45 -8.86
N GLN A 33 0.90 -4.25 -9.67
CA GLN A 33 0.09 -5.33 -10.22
C GLN A 33 -0.38 -4.94 -11.61
N PRO A 34 -0.53 -5.91 -12.51
CA PRO A 34 -0.97 -5.59 -13.87
C PRO A 34 -2.43 -5.13 -13.94
N PHE A 35 -3.24 -5.47 -12.94
CA PHE A 35 -4.65 -5.09 -12.93
C PHE A 35 -4.96 -4.22 -11.74
N LEU A 36 -5.86 -3.25 -11.95
CA LEU A 36 -6.25 -2.33 -10.89
C LEU A 36 -6.82 -3.08 -9.68
N ARG A 37 -7.66 -4.06 -9.94
CA ARG A 37 -8.28 -4.82 -8.85
C ARG A 37 -7.24 -5.47 -7.96
N ASP A 38 -6.21 -6.06 -8.59
CA ASP A 38 -5.16 -6.73 -7.83
C ASP A 38 -4.35 -5.72 -7.03
N ALA A 39 -4.08 -4.55 -7.62
CA ALA A 39 -3.36 -3.51 -6.89
C ALA A 39 -4.16 -3.03 -5.69
N MET A 40 -5.46 -2.87 -5.85
CA MET A 40 -6.31 -2.45 -4.74
C MET A 40 -6.36 -3.52 -3.65
N ASN A 41 -6.36 -4.80 -4.03
CA ASN A 41 -6.29 -5.88 -3.04
C ASN A 41 -4.99 -5.83 -2.26
N ASP A 42 -3.88 -5.55 -2.93
CA ASP A 42 -2.59 -5.43 -2.26
C ASP A 42 -2.64 -4.31 -1.23
N VAL A 43 -3.18 -3.16 -1.61
CA VAL A 43 -3.28 -2.03 -0.71
C VAL A 43 -4.14 -2.40 0.51
N ALA A 44 -5.30 -3.02 0.26
CA ALA A 44 -6.20 -3.38 1.34
C ALA A 44 -5.54 -4.35 2.31
N ASN A 45 -4.86 -5.37 1.77
CA ASN A 45 -4.19 -6.35 2.62
C ASN A 45 -3.08 -5.71 3.42
N THR A 46 -2.34 -4.79 2.82
CA THR A 46 -1.25 -4.11 3.52
C THR A 46 -1.78 -3.24 4.64
N VAL A 47 -2.86 -2.50 4.37
CA VAL A 47 -3.48 -1.66 5.39
C VAL A 47 -3.95 -2.52 6.56
N GLU A 48 -4.61 -3.63 6.27
CA GLU A 48 -5.09 -4.51 7.32
C GLU A 48 -3.94 -5.06 8.15
N TYR A 49 -2.85 -5.44 7.49
CA TYR A 49 -1.69 -5.93 8.20
C TYR A 49 -1.13 -4.87 9.15
N MET A 50 -1.01 -3.65 8.66
CA MET A 50 -0.45 -2.58 9.47
C MET A 50 -1.35 -2.25 10.66
N LEU A 51 -2.66 -2.27 10.45
CA LEU A 51 -3.59 -2.02 11.54
C LEU A 51 -3.56 -3.13 12.57
N LYS A 52 -3.41 -4.37 12.13
CA LYS A 52 -3.30 -5.49 13.06
C LYS A 52 -2.05 -5.37 13.91
N CYS A 53 -0.93 -4.97 13.31
CA CYS A 53 0.30 -4.78 14.06
C CYS A 53 0.11 -3.71 15.13
N LYS A 54 -0.67 -2.69 14.83
CA LYS A 54 -0.96 -1.65 15.79
C LYS A 54 -1.81 -2.15 16.93
N GLN A 55 -2.73 -3.07 16.63
CA GLN A 55 -3.69 -3.54 17.61
C GLN A 55 -3.21 -4.72 18.43
N SER A 56 -2.12 -5.30 18.01
CA SER A 56 -1.70 -6.57 18.59
C SER A 56 -0.90 -6.38 19.85
N GLU A 57 -1.22 -5.42 20.62
CA GLU A 57 -0.52 -5.27 21.83
C GLU A 57 -1.13 -5.95 22.98
#